data_525e6405edf4685013bf340747d329d4
#
_entry.id   525e6405edf4685013bf340747d329d4
#
_cell.length_a   1.000
_cell.length_b   1.000
_cell.length_c   1.000
_cell.angle_alpha   90.00
_cell.angle_beta   90.00
_cell.angle_gamma   90.00
#
_symmetry.space_group_name_H-M   'P 1'
#
loop_
_entity.id
_entity.type
_entity.pdbx_description
1 polymer ?
#
loop_
_entity_poly.entity_id
_entity_poly.type
_entity_poly.pdbx_seq_one_letter_code
_entity_poly.pdbx_strand_id
1 'polypeptide(L)'
;LQLVTAYSVLANGGKLMQPYVVQERRDMTGQTLWQNEPTTIRRVFSEETAQTLLPAFEKVVETGTGTAAQVEGLRVAGKTGTALEVTDGQYGTEQARASFVGFFPADEPEVALLIIVGGPETSIYGGSVAAPIFQRVARRWAGTFPSVVDRMTKEPPRAGPAALDSLLQTDALPAPAPPDMPDLTGTSTRRALSWIRGQGLRAEVSARGGVAEQH
;
A
#
# COMPACT_ATOMS: atom_id res chain seq x y z
N LEU A 1 0.86 -8.17 11.94
CA LEU A 1 -0.35 -7.49 12.42
C LEU A 1 -0.28 -5.98 12.19
N GLN A 2 0.80 -5.28 12.64
CA GLN A 2 0.95 -3.82 12.53
C GLN A 2 0.73 -3.28 11.11
N LEU A 3 1.32 -3.92 10.09
CA LEU A 3 1.22 -3.45 8.71
C LEU A 3 -0.22 -3.55 8.18
N VAL A 4 -0.90 -4.67 8.38
CA VAL A 4 -2.30 -4.80 7.94
C VAL A 4 -3.22 -3.85 8.71
N THR A 5 -2.97 -3.64 10.01
CA THR A 5 -3.71 -2.66 10.81
C THR A 5 -3.50 -1.24 10.30
N ALA A 6 -2.27 -0.87 9.89
CA ALA A 6 -1.98 0.45 9.31
C ALA A 6 -2.75 0.68 8.00
N TYR A 7 -2.82 -0.32 7.12
CA TYR A 7 -3.60 -0.22 5.89
C TYR A 7 -5.12 -0.25 6.13
N SER A 8 -5.57 -0.94 7.20
CA SER A 8 -6.98 -0.91 7.61
C SER A 8 -7.44 0.50 8.01
N VAL A 9 -6.54 1.40 8.40
CA VAL A 9 -6.89 2.81 8.66
C VAL A 9 -7.49 3.46 7.41
N LEU A 10 -6.90 3.21 6.23
CA LEU A 10 -7.44 3.72 4.96
C LEU A 10 -8.82 3.12 4.69
N ALA A 11 -8.97 1.80 4.82
CA ALA A 11 -10.22 1.08 4.66
C ALA A 11 -11.32 1.54 5.65
N ASN A 12 -10.93 1.97 6.86
CA ASN A 12 -11.84 2.45 7.91
C ASN A 12 -12.06 3.98 7.88
N GLY A 13 -11.84 4.65 6.75
CA GLY A 13 -12.04 6.09 6.62
C GLY A 13 -11.18 6.92 7.58
N GLY A 14 -9.91 6.51 7.78
CA GLY A 14 -8.94 7.21 8.61
C GLY A 14 -8.95 6.84 10.10
N LYS A 15 -9.73 5.85 10.53
CA LYS A 15 -9.80 5.39 11.92
C LYS A 15 -8.87 4.19 12.16
N LEU A 16 -7.99 4.29 13.17
CA LEU A 16 -7.21 3.18 13.68
C LEU A 16 -8.05 2.40 14.69
N MET A 17 -8.39 1.16 14.36
CA MET A 17 -9.14 0.27 15.23
C MET A 17 -8.20 -0.61 16.04
N GLN A 18 -8.63 -0.99 17.26
CA GLN A 18 -7.93 -1.97 18.07
C GLN A 18 -8.17 -3.38 17.50
N PRO A 19 -7.12 -4.08 17.02
CA PRO A 19 -7.31 -5.43 16.51
C PRO A 19 -7.55 -6.42 17.66
N TYR A 20 -8.44 -7.38 17.44
CA TYR A 20 -8.70 -8.48 18.36
C TYR A 20 -8.95 -9.77 17.58
N VAL A 21 -8.75 -10.91 18.24
CA VAL A 21 -8.91 -12.24 17.65
C VAL A 21 -10.13 -12.95 18.24
N VAL A 22 -10.44 -12.70 19.51
CA VAL A 22 -11.59 -13.29 20.18
C VAL A 22 -12.75 -12.32 20.12
N GLN A 23 -13.79 -12.67 19.40
CA GLN A 23 -15.00 -11.86 19.26
C GLN A 23 -15.92 -12.01 20.46
N GLU A 24 -16.17 -13.25 20.93
CA GLU A 24 -17.04 -13.54 22.05
C GLU A 24 -16.62 -14.82 22.78
N ARG A 25 -17.08 -14.96 24.01
CA ARG A 25 -17.01 -16.21 24.78
C ARG A 25 -18.42 -16.61 25.18
N ARG A 26 -18.74 -17.88 24.96
CA ARG A 26 -20.02 -18.47 25.34
C ARG A 26 -19.78 -19.60 26.37
N ASP A 27 -20.76 -19.85 27.20
CA ASP A 27 -20.79 -21.04 28.07
C ASP A 27 -21.24 -22.28 27.29
N MET A 28 -21.30 -23.40 27.98
CA MET A 28 -21.74 -24.68 27.39
C MET A 28 -23.22 -24.69 26.98
N THR A 29 -24.03 -23.75 27.46
CA THR A 29 -25.44 -23.59 27.10
C THR A 29 -25.63 -22.67 25.90
N GLY A 30 -24.56 -22.05 25.40
CA GLY A 30 -24.57 -21.07 24.29
C GLY A 30 -24.83 -19.62 24.74
N GLN A 31 -24.93 -19.37 26.05
CA GLN A 31 -25.09 -18.02 26.56
C GLN A 31 -23.78 -17.24 26.43
N THR A 32 -23.88 -16.01 25.87
CA THR A 32 -22.72 -15.11 25.74
C THR A 32 -22.30 -14.62 27.12
N LEU A 33 -21.08 -15.01 27.55
CA LEU A 33 -20.46 -14.55 28.79
C LEU A 33 -19.72 -13.22 28.61
N TRP A 34 -19.22 -12.99 27.41
CA TRP A 34 -18.46 -11.79 27.07
C TRP A 34 -18.40 -11.63 25.55
N GLN A 35 -18.48 -10.37 25.11
CA GLN A 35 -18.37 -9.98 23.71
C GLN A 35 -17.41 -8.79 23.59
N ASN A 36 -16.56 -8.81 22.58
CA ASN A 36 -15.67 -7.71 22.28
C ASN A 36 -16.39 -6.70 21.38
N GLU A 37 -16.29 -5.43 21.72
CA GLU A 37 -16.84 -4.36 20.91
C GLU A 37 -15.73 -3.68 20.09
N PRO A 38 -15.98 -3.36 18.81
CA PRO A 38 -15.03 -2.64 17.99
C PRO A 38 -14.64 -1.30 18.63
N THR A 39 -13.36 -1.14 18.95
CA THR A 39 -12.86 0.05 19.64
C THR A 39 -11.96 0.87 18.71
N THR A 40 -12.27 2.16 18.55
CA THR A 40 -11.41 3.11 17.84
C THR A 40 -10.34 3.62 18.80
N ILE A 41 -9.07 3.34 18.47
CA ILE A 41 -7.92 3.88 19.23
C ILE A 41 -7.79 5.37 18.98
N ARG A 42 -7.80 5.80 17.71
CA ARG A 42 -7.72 7.21 17.31
C ARG A 42 -8.07 7.40 15.85
N ARG A 43 -8.39 8.61 15.45
CA ARG A 43 -8.39 9.04 14.05
C ARG A 43 -6.96 9.42 13.64
N VAL A 44 -6.48 8.85 12.54
CA VAL A 44 -5.13 9.10 12.00
C VAL A 44 -5.18 10.26 10.99
N PHE A 45 -6.19 10.26 10.12
CA PHE A 45 -6.47 11.31 9.14
C PHE A 45 -7.98 11.41 8.88
N SER A 46 -8.41 12.44 8.16
CA SER A 46 -9.82 12.65 7.86
C SER A 46 -10.38 11.58 6.92
N GLU A 47 -11.69 11.42 6.92
CA GLU A 47 -12.38 10.54 5.98
C GLU A 47 -12.21 11.03 4.52
N GLU A 48 -12.24 12.34 4.32
CA GLU A 48 -11.96 12.97 3.03
C GLU A 48 -10.57 12.60 2.51
N THR A 49 -9.56 12.61 3.37
CA THR A 49 -8.20 12.15 3.02
C THR A 49 -8.20 10.68 2.61
N ALA A 50 -8.93 9.82 3.33
CA ALA A 50 -9.06 8.40 2.98
C ALA A 50 -9.69 8.23 1.59
N GLN A 51 -10.80 8.94 1.33
CA GLN A 51 -11.50 8.90 0.04
C GLN A 51 -10.63 9.43 -1.10
N THR A 52 -9.82 10.46 -0.86
CA THR A 52 -8.88 11.01 -1.84
C THR A 52 -7.75 10.03 -2.18
N LEU A 53 -7.27 9.26 -1.20
CA LEU A 53 -6.19 8.28 -1.39
C LEU A 53 -6.66 6.98 -2.05
N LEU A 54 -7.90 6.57 -1.81
CA LEU A 54 -8.43 5.29 -2.26
C LEU A 54 -8.23 5.02 -3.76
N PRO A 55 -8.55 5.95 -4.69
CA PRO A 55 -8.34 5.73 -6.12
C PRO A 55 -6.88 5.43 -6.49
N ALA A 56 -5.91 6.01 -5.77
CA ALA A 56 -4.49 5.74 -6.01
C ALA A 56 -4.13 4.28 -5.68
N PHE A 57 -4.71 3.72 -4.61
CA PHE A 57 -4.51 2.31 -4.24
C PHE A 57 -5.25 1.34 -5.16
N GLU A 58 -6.41 1.71 -5.69
CA GLU A 58 -7.09 0.96 -6.75
C GLU A 58 -6.26 0.96 -8.04
N LYS A 59 -5.68 2.11 -8.41
CA LYS A 59 -4.85 2.25 -9.61
C LYS A 59 -3.61 1.35 -9.59
N VAL A 60 -3.02 1.10 -8.41
CA VAL A 60 -1.94 0.11 -8.24
C VAL A 60 -2.37 -1.28 -8.71
N VAL A 61 -3.61 -1.65 -8.45
CA VAL A 61 -4.17 -2.96 -8.83
C VAL A 61 -4.69 -2.97 -10.27
N GLU A 62 -5.30 -1.88 -10.73
CA GLU A 62 -5.84 -1.81 -12.08
C GLU A 62 -4.76 -1.78 -13.17
N THR A 63 -3.74 -0.93 -13.01
CA THR A 63 -2.73 -0.66 -14.05
C THR A 63 -1.31 -0.52 -13.52
N GLY A 64 -1.12 -0.63 -12.20
CA GLY A 64 0.18 -0.44 -11.55
C GLY A 64 0.91 -1.75 -11.28
N THR A 65 1.76 -1.74 -10.24
CA THR A 65 2.61 -2.87 -9.85
C THR A 65 1.86 -4.04 -9.22
N GLY A 66 0.58 -3.88 -8.93
CA GLY A 66 -0.28 -4.87 -8.25
C GLY A 66 -1.30 -5.55 -9.15
N THR A 67 -1.18 -5.48 -10.49
CA THR A 67 -2.18 -6.03 -11.43
C THR A 67 -2.47 -7.52 -11.23
N ALA A 68 -1.51 -8.29 -10.73
CA ALA A 68 -1.71 -9.70 -10.40
C ALA A 68 -2.61 -9.95 -9.17
N ALA A 69 -3.02 -8.90 -8.46
CA ALA A 69 -4.00 -8.98 -7.37
C ALA A 69 -5.45 -8.76 -7.83
N GLN A 70 -5.68 -8.49 -9.11
CA GLN A 70 -7.02 -8.26 -9.65
C GLN A 70 -7.91 -9.49 -9.46
N VAL A 71 -9.15 -9.24 -9.04
CA VAL A 71 -10.21 -10.24 -8.96
C VAL A 71 -11.37 -9.76 -9.84
N GLU A 72 -11.75 -10.58 -10.80
CA GLU A 72 -12.85 -10.25 -11.71
C GLU A 72 -14.15 -9.94 -10.95
N GLY A 73 -14.78 -8.82 -11.28
CA GLY A 73 -16.01 -8.36 -10.65
C GLY A 73 -15.83 -7.76 -9.24
N LEU A 74 -14.59 -7.68 -8.72
CA LEU A 74 -14.31 -7.15 -7.38
C LEU A 74 -13.32 -6.00 -7.45
N ARG A 75 -13.71 -4.85 -6.91
CA ARG A 75 -12.79 -3.72 -6.75
C ARG A 75 -11.81 -4.01 -5.61
N VAL A 76 -10.53 -3.93 -5.91
CA VAL A 76 -9.45 -4.18 -4.95
C VAL A 76 -8.55 -2.94 -4.89
N ALA A 77 -8.27 -2.46 -3.69
CA ALA A 77 -7.27 -1.44 -3.44
C ALA A 77 -6.08 -2.06 -2.70
N GLY A 78 -4.85 -1.72 -3.11
CA GLY A 78 -3.69 -2.34 -2.47
C GLY A 78 -2.35 -1.72 -2.85
N LYS A 79 -1.29 -2.29 -2.29
CA LYS A 79 0.10 -1.86 -2.51
C LYS A 79 1.06 -3.03 -2.44
N THR A 80 1.97 -3.09 -3.40
CA THR A 80 3.12 -4.00 -3.39
C THR A 80 4.22 -3.48 -2.47
N GLY A 81 4.96 -4.39 -1.87
CA GLY A 81 6.16 -4.07 -1.12
C GLY A 81 7.29 -5.04 -1.45
N THR A 82 8.51 -4.52 -1.44
CA THR A 82 9.73 -5.29 -1.56
C THR A 82 10.71 -4.74 -0.53
N ALA A 83 11.06 -5.56 0.45
CA ALA A 83 12.05 -5.23 1.45
C ALA A 83 13.26 -6.14 1.28
N LEU A 84 14.44 -5.55 1.23
CA LEU A 84 15.71 -6.28 1.24
C LEU A 84 16.26 -6.27 2.66
N GLU A 85 16.68 -7.41 3.15
CA GLU A 85 17.37 -7.46 4.44
C GLU A 85 18.84 -7.07 4.27
N VAL A 86 19.36 -6.42 5.31
CA VAL A 86 20.76 -6.02 5.37
C VAL A 86 21.51 -7.07 6.16
N THR A 87 22.44 -7.76 5.50
CA THR A 87 23.38 -8.69 6.15
C THR A 87 24.78 -8.15 5.97
N ASP A 88 25.52 -8.01 7.07
CA ASP A 88 26.89 -7.46 7.08
C ASP A 88 27.03 -6.08 6.41
N GLY A 89 26.00 -5.23 6.58
CA GLY A 89 25.98 -3.87 6.03
C GLY A 89 25.69 -3.79 4.53
N GLN A 90 25.37 -4.91 3.87
CA GLN A 90 24.99 -4.97 2.45
C GLN A 90 23.56 -5.46 2.27
N TYR A 91 22.87 -4.91 1.25
CA TYR A 91 21.54 -5.39 0.85
C TYR A 91 21.68 -6.69 0.06
N GLY A 92 21.18 -7.80 0.64
CA GLY A 92 21.12 -9.11 -0.01
C GLY A 92 19.72 -9.38 -0.59
N THR A 93 19.68 -10.05 -1.74
CA THR A 93 18.41 -10.50 -2.34
C THR A 93 17.92 -11.82 -1.76
N GLU A 94 18.83 -12.62 -1.16
CA GLU A 94 18.53 -13.94 -0.61
C GLU A 94 17.55 -13.93 0.54
N GLN A 95 17.47 -12.81 1.29
CA GLN A 95 16.55 -12.62 2.40
C GLN A 95 15.50 -11.54 2.10
N ALA A 96 15.18 -11.35 0.83
CA ALA A 96 14.14 -10.40 0.42
C ALA A 96 12.77 -10.82 0.96
N ARG A 97 11.93 -9.83 1.27
CA ARG A 97 10.53 -10.02 1.63
C ARG A 97 9.64 -9.37 0.59
N ALA A 98 9.00 -10.20 -0.21
CA ALA A 98 7.99 -9.78 -1.15
C ALA A 98 6.64 -9.66 -0.44
N SER A 99 5.94 -8.55 -0.57
CA SER A 99 4.65 -8.37 0.09
C SER A 99 3.61 -7.71 -0.81
N PHE A 100 2.36 -8.00 -0.51
CA PHE A 100 1.21 -7.30 -1.02
C PHE A 100 0.20 -7.13 0.12
N VAL A 101 -0.25 -5.91 0.33
CA VAL A 101 -1.32 -5.58 1.26
C VAL A 101 -2.44 -4.91 0.51
N GLY A 102 -3.67 -5.28 0.80
CA GLY A 102 -4.83 -4.68 0.16
C GLY A 102 -6.10 -4.94 0.96
N PHE A 103 -7.18 -4.34 0.50
CA PHE A 103 -8.51 -4.53 1.04
C PHE A 103 -9.55 -4.58 -0.07
N PHE A 104 -10.66 -5.22 0.23
CA PHE A 104 -11.77 -5.39 -0.70
C PHE A 104 -13.11 -5.58 0.03
N PRO A 105 -14.26 -5.26 -0.62
CA PRO A 105 -14.38 -4.40 -1.80
C PRO A 105 -13.77 -3.02 -1.53
N ALA A 106 -13.22 -2.33 -2.54
CA ALA A 106 -12.52 -1.07 -2.29
C ALA A 106 -13.48 0.08 -1.93
N ASP A 107 -14.69 0.07 -2.47
CA ASP A 107 -15.74 1.05 -2.24
C ASP A 107 -16.39 0.92 -0.85
N GLU A 108 -16.45 -0.28 -0.30
CA GLU A 108 -17.01 -0.57 1.02
C GLU A 108 -16.22 -1.71 1.66
N PRO A 109 -15.03 -1.41 2.22
CA PRO A 109 -14.09 -2.42 2.66
C PRO A 109 -14.62 -3.31 3.78
N GLU A 110 -14.63 -4.62 3.53
CA GLU A 110 -15.00 -5.65 4.52
C GLU A 110 -13.78 -6.43 5.00
N VAL A 111 -12.77 -6.57 4.12
CA VAL A 111 -11.60 -7.41 4.39
C VAL A 111 -10.31 -6.66 4.06
N ALA A 112 -9.37 -6.65 4.99
CA ALA A 112 -7.99 -6.27 4.75
C ALA A 112 -7.10 -7.52 4.83
N LEU A 113 -6.23 -7.72 3.83
CA LEU A 113 -5.38 -8.89 3.70
C LEU A 113 -3.93 -8.48 3.41
N LEU A 114 -3.01 -9.09 4.11
CA LEU A 114 -1.57 -8.93 3.91
C LEU A 114 -0.96 -10.29 3.58
N ILE A 115 -0.25 -10.37 2.47
CA ILE A 115 0.60 -11.51 2.09
C ILE A 115 2.07 -11.07 2.19
N ILE A 116 2.87 -11.86 2.88
CA ILE A 116 4.32 -11.69 2.95
C ILE A 116 4.97 -13.03 2.59
N VAL A 117 5.90 -13.01 1.66
CA VAL A 117 6.71 -14.16 1.26
C VAL A 117 8.17 -13.81 1.56
N GLY A 118 8.77 -14.56 2.48
CA GLY A 118 10.18 -14.42 2.84
C GLY A 118 11.06 -15.30 1.97
N GLY A 119 12.20 -14.78 1.53
CA GLY A 119 13.18 -15.52 0.71
C GLY A 119 12.59 -16.10 -0.58
N PRO A 120 11.86 -15.33 -1.40
CA PRO A 120 11.28 -15.90 -2.61
C PRO A 120 12.34 -16.27 -3.64
N GLU A 121 12.29 -17.50 -4.17
CA GLU A 121 13.29 -18.04 -5.11
C GLU A 121 13.18 -17.48 -6.53
N THR A 122 11.96 -17.14 -6.98
CA THR A 122 11.70 -16.78 -8.37
C THR A 122 11.75 -15.28 -8.65
N SER A 123 11.34 -14.44 -7.71
CA SER A 123 11.31 -12.99 -7.85
C SER A 123 11.18 -12.34 -6.48
N ILE A 124 11.90 -11.24 -6.27
CA ILE A 124 11.82 -10.46 -5.02
C ILE A 124 10.65 -9.47 -5.00
N TYR A 125 9.97 -9.29 -6.13
CA TYR A 125 8.92 -8.28 -6.25
C TYR A 125 7.56 -8.76 -5.73
N GLY A 126 6.95 -7.98 -4.84
CA GLY A 126 5.64 -8.28 -4.26
C GLY A 126 4.53 -8.45 -5.29
N GLY A 127 4.59 -7.69 -6.39
CA GLY A 127 3.64 -7.80 -7.50
C GLY A 127 3.68 -9.15 -8.22
N SER A 128 4.87 -9.78 -8.30
CA SER A 128 5.04 -11.07 -8.97
C SER A 128 4.80 -12.26 -8.06
N VAL A 129 5.06 -12.12 -6.74
CA VAL A 129 5.02 -13.25 -5.80
C VAL A 129 3.84 -13.18 -4.86
N ALA A 130 3.63 -12.03 -4.19
CA ALA A 130 2.59 -11.89 -3.16
C ALA A 130 1.22 -11.54 -3.74
N ALA A 131 1.15 -10.71 -4.78
CA ALA A 131 -0.11 -10.30 -5.39
C ALA A 131 -0.92 -11.47 -6.00
N PRO A 132 -0.33 -12.47 -6.69
CA PRO A 132 -1.08 -13.64 -7.14
C PRO A 132 -1.64 -14.48 -6.00
N ILE A 133 -0.95 -14.55 -4.86
CA ILE A 133 -1.44 -15.25 -3.67
C ILE A 133 -2.62 -14.48 -3.08
N PHE A 134 -2.50 -13.16 -2.96
CA PHE A 134 -3.60 -12.29 -2.54
C PHE A 134 -4.84 -12.52 -3.40
N GLN A 135 -4.70 -12.48 -4.73
CA GLN A 135 -5.79 -12.69 -5.68
C GLN A 135 -6.53 -14.01 -5.43
N ARG A 136 -5.79 -15.13 -5.24
CA ARG A 136 -6.39 -16.44 -4.98
C ARG A 136 -7.16 -16.47 -3.67
N VAL A 137 -6.62 -15.87 -2.61
CA VAL A 137 -7.26 -15.80 -1.30
C VAL A 137 -8.50 -14.91 -1.37
N ALA A 138 -8.38 -13.72 -1.97
CA ALA A 138 -9.47 -12.77 -2.11
C ALA A 138 -10.64 -13.36 -2.93
N ARG A 139 -10.36 -14.01 -4.06
CA ARG A 139 -11.37 -14.69 -4.87
C ARG A 139 -12.11 -15.77 -4.08
N ARG A 140 -11.36 -16.61 -3.35
CA ARG A 140 -11.96 -17.68 -2.56
C ARG A 140 -12.84 -17.12 -1.44
N TRP A 141 -12.35 -16.08 -0.77
CA TRP A 141 -13.09 -15.47 0.32
C TRP A 141 -14.30 -14.68 -0.15
N ALA A 142 -14.17 -13.89 -1.20
CA ALA A 142 -15.30 -13.16 -1.81
C ALA A 142 -16.49 -14.09 -2.09
N GLY A 143 -16.22 -15.30 -2.56
CA GLY A 143 -17.26 -16.31 -2.81
C GLY A 143 -17.99 -16.86 -1.56
N THR A 144 -17.49 -16.57 -0.35
CA THR A 144 -18.13 -17.01 0.91
C THR A 144 -19.04 -15.95 1.53
N PHE A 145 -18.98 -14.70 1.06
CA PHE A 145 -19.78 -13.59 1.60
C PHE A 145 -20.87 -13.17 0.61
N PRO A 146 -22.16 -13.35 0.94
CA PRO A 146 -23.26 -12.98 0.05
C PRO A 146 -23.24 -11.51 -0.38
N SER A 147 -22.89 -10.60 0.54
CA SER A 147 -22.77 -9.17 0.28
C SER A 147 -21.70 -8.86 -0.79
N VAL A 148 -20.58 -9.58 -0.76
CA VAL A 148 -19.49 -9.42 -1.72
C VAL A 148 -19.86 -10.08 -3.05
N VAL A 149 -20.47 -11.27 -3.04
CA VAL A 149 -20.93 -11.96 -4.26
C VAL A 149 -21.95 -11.11 -5.02
N ASP A 150 -22.88 -10.48 -4.31
CA ASP A 150 -23.90 -9.62 -4.93
C ASP A 150 -23.28 -8.39 -5.61
N ARG A 151 -22.17 -7.87 -5.07
CA ARG A 151 -21.39 -6.77 -5.67
C ARG A 151 -20.56 -7.21 -6.87
N MET A 152 -20.01 -8.42 -6.84
CA MET A 152 -19.26 -8.96 -7.98
C MET A 152 -20.12 -9.13 -9.23
N THR A 153 -21.46 -9.29 -9.06
CA THR A 153 -22.40 -9.41 -10.15
C THR A 153 -22.91 -8.07 -10.69
N LYS A 154 -22.72 -6.99 -9.93
CA LYS A 154 -23.04 -5.62 -10.35
C LYS A 154 -21.78 -4.98 -10.94
N GLU A 155 -21.91 -4.37 -12.13
CA GLU A 155 -20.79 -3.61 -12.70
C GLU A 155 -20.34 -2.54 -11.67
N PRO A 156 -19.07 -2.54 -11.25
CA PRO A 156 -18.63 -1.59 -10.24
C PRO A 156 -18.82 -0.18 -10.77
N PRO A 157 -19.28 0.76 -9.94
CA PRO A 157 -19.38 2.16 -10.34
C PRO A 157 -17.97 2.62 -10.77
N ARG A 158 -17.85 3.06 -12.01
CA ARG A 158 -16.61 3.64 -12.54
C ARG A 158 -16.33 4.90 -11.74
N ALA A 159 -15.36 4.85 -10.83
CA ALA A 159 -14.82 6.06 -10.25
C ALA A 159 -14.28 6.91 -11.42
N GLY A 160 -14.90 8.06 -11.62
CA GLY A 160 -14.51 8.96 -12.70
C GLY A 160 -13.04 9.37 -12.56
N PRO A 161 -12.29 9.46 -13.64
CA PRO A 161 -10.86 9.85 -13.64
C PRO A 161 -10.61 11.27 -13.10
N ALA A 162 -11.67 12.08 -12.92
CA ALA A 162 -11.57 13.50 -12.64
C ALA A 162 -10.85 13.86 -11.32
N ALA A 163 -10.96 13.03 -10.26
CA ALA A 163 -10.32 13.35 -8.99
C ALA A 163 -8.82 13.06 -8.99
N LEU A 164 -8.38 12.01 -9.67
CA LEU A 164 -6.97 11.66 -9.74
C LEU A 164 -6.23 12.56 -10.73
N ASP A 165 -6.84 12.89 -11.88
CA ASP A 165 -6.29 13.82 -12.84
C ASP A 165 -6.15 15.24 -12.26
N SER A 166 -7.06 15.66 -11.36
CA SER A 166 -6.93 16.92 -10.63
C SER A 166 -5.78 16.92 -9.61
N LEU A 167 -5.45 15.79 -9.02
CA LEU A 167 -4.31 15.65 -8.10
C LEU A 167 -2.97 15.50 -8.84
N LEU A 168 -3.00 15.00 -10.07
CA LEU A 168 -1.83 14.85 -10.95
C LEU A 168 -1.59 16.09 -11.82
N GLN A 169 -2.62 16.91 -12.04
CA GLN A 169 -2.51 18.27 -12.58
C GLN A 169 -2.06 19.22 -11.46
N THR A 170 -0.89 18.95 -10.88
CA THR A 170 -0.11 20.07 -10.39
C THR A 170 0.20 20.90 -11.63
N ASP A 171 -0.36 22.11 -11.68
CA ASP A 171 0.07 23.12 -12.63
C ASP A 171 1.59 23.01 -12.74
N ALA A 172 2.05 22.70 -13.95
CA ALA A 172 3.48 22.71 -14.22
C ALA A 172 3.92 24.14 -13.95
N LEU A 173 4.43 24.36 -12.75
CA LEU A 173 5.15 25.58 -12.44
C LEU A 173 6.17 25.74 -13.57
N PRO A 174 6.25 26.91 -14.22
CA PRO A 174 7.26 27.18 -15.23
C PRO A 174 8.59 26.74 -14.63
N ALA A 175 9.33 25.89 -15.34
CA ALA A 175 10.60 25.35 -14.87
C ALA A 175 11.43 26.55 -14.39
N PRO A 176 11.78 26.67 -13.11
CA PRO A 176 12.67 27.73 -12.66
C PRO A 176 13.96 27.57 -13.44
N ALA A 177 14.50 28.69 -13.90
CA ALA A 177 15.85 28.72 -14.44
C ALA A 177 16.76 27.95 -13.49
N PRO A 178 17.68 27.08 -13.97
CA PRO A 178 18.49 26.24 -13.09
C PRO A 178 19.17 27.14 -12.06
N PRO A 179 18.89 27.01 -10.77
CA PRO A 179 19.61 27.73 -9.75
C PRO A 179 21.07 27.28 -9.79
N ASP A 180 21.99 28.19 -9.54
CA ASP A 180 23.39 27.82 -9.28
C ASP A 180 23.39 26.66 -8.31
N MET A 181 24.06 25.56 -8.69
CA MET A 181 24.04 24.34 -7.90
C MET A 181 24.63 24.64 -6.50
N PRO A 182 23.86 24.48 -5.41
CA PRO A 182 24.40 24.73 -4.09
C PRO A 182 25.49 23.70 -3.76
N ASP A 183 26.47 24.08 -2.96
CA ASP A 183 27.45 23.15 -2.45
C ASP A 183 26.75 22.10 -1.56
N LEU A 184 26.70 20.88 -2.06
CA LEU A 184 26.09 19.74 -1.37
C LEU A 184 27.12 18.91 -0.59
N THR A 185 28.41 19.34 -0.56
CA THR A 185 29.46 18.66 0.20
C THR A 185 29.08 18.63 1.71
N GLY A 186 29.21 17.46 2.33
CA GLY A 186 28.84 17.27 3.73
C GLY A 186 27.34 17.09 4.02
N THR A 187 26.46 17.20 3.02
CA THR A 187 25.05 16.84 3.19
C THR A 187 24.82 15.34 3.08
N SER A 188 23.80 14.83 3.80
CA SER A 188 23.46 13.41 3.67
C SER A 188 22.98 13.10 2.23
N THR A 189 23.37 11.95 1.70
CA THR A 189 23.01 11.47 0.35
C THR A 189 21.50 11.58 0.07
N ARG A 190 20.67 11.31 1.08
CA ARG A 190 19.21 11.43 0.96
C ARG A 190 18.79 12.88 0.69
N ARG A 191 19.38 13.84 1.39
CA ARG A 191 19.04 15.27 1.27
C ARG A 191 19.53 15.83 -0.04
N ALA A 192 20.73 15.44 -0.47
CA ALA A 192 21.30 15.80 -1.78
C ALA A 192 20.43 15.26 -2.91
N LEU A 193 20.06 13.97 -2.89
CA LEU A 193 19.20 13.35 -3.90
C LEU A 193 17.78 13.95 -3.94
N SER A 194 17.22 14.31 -2.78
CA SER A 194 15.92 14.99 -2.71
C SER A 194 15.97 16.35 -3.40
N TRP A 195 17.01 17.12 -3.16
CA TRP A 195 17.20 18.42 -3.81
C TRP A 195 17.39 18.29 -5.31
N ILE A 196 18.30 17.37 -5.77
CA ILE A 196 18.58 17.13 -7.19
C ILE A 196 17.32 16.73 -7.96
N ARG A 197 16.51 15.81 -7.37
CA ARG A 197 15.24 15.39 -7.97
C ARG A 197 14.22 16.52 -8.03
N GLY A 198 14.18 17.37 -6.99
CA GLY A 198 13.32 18.54 -6.97
C GLY A 198 13.64 19.55 -8.08
N GLN A 199 14.86 19.52 -8.62
CA GLN A 199 15.31 20.34 -9.76
C GLN A 199 15.16 19.64 -11.11
N GLY A 200 14.58 18.44 -11.17
CA GLY A 200 14.45 17.66 -12.42
C GLY A 200 15.76 17.08 -12.95
N LEU A 201 16.81 17.08 -12.14
CA LEU A 201 18.14 16.60 -12.49
C LEU A 201 18.29 15.10 -12.17
N ARG A 202 19.18 14.42 -12.92
CA ARG A 202 19.60 13.04 -12.60
C ARG A 202 20.90 13.08 -11.81
N ALA A 203 20.99 12.21 -10.79
CA ALA A 203 22.23 11.98 -10.05
C ALA A 203 22.65 10.53 -10.19
N GLU A 204 23.96 10.31 -10.41
CA GLU A 204 24.59 9.01 -10.32
C GLU A 204 25.33 8.94 -8.98
N VAL A 205 25.02 7.92 -8.18
CA VAL A 205 25.62 7.73 -6.85
C VAL A 205 26.63 6.60 -6.94
N SER A 206 27.92 6.93 -6.79
CA SER A 206 28.94 5.89 -6.66
C SER A 206 28.90 5.22 -5.30
N ALA A 207 29.22 3.92 -5.24
CA ALA A 207 29.05 3.05 -4.07
C ALA A 207 29.88 3.41 -2.82
N ARG A 208 30.55 4.55 -2.78
CA ARG A 208 31.39 4.98 -1.64
C ARG A 208 30.79 6.12 -0.80
N GLY A 209 29.46 6.25 -0.76
CA GLY A 209 28.77 6.97 0.33
C GLY A 209 28.95 8.49 0.43
N GLY A 210 29.47 9.16 -0.56
CA GLY A 210 29.57 10.63 -0.62
C GLY A 210 29.36 11.14 -2.04
N VAL A 211 28.86 12.37 -2.19
CA VAL A 211 28.88 13.08 -3.46
C VAL A 211 30.36 13.45 -3.71
N ALA A 212 31.04 12.70 -4.56
CA ALA A 212 32.48 12.80 -4.71
C ALA A 212 32.90 13.93 -5.66
N GLU A 213 32.11 14.23 -6.68
CA GLU A 213 32.36 15.35 -7.61
C GLU A 213 31.06 15.79 -8.29
N GLN A 214 30.90 17.11 -8.51
CA GLN A 214 29.83 17.70 -9.27
C GLN A 214 30.41 18.11 -10.63
N HIS A 215 29.92 17.47 -11.69
CA HIS A 215 30.14 17.90 -13.07
C HIS A 215 28.83 18.40 -13.69
#